data_f0c88054b3a197de9bbfb5459eea0cf9
#
_entry.id   f0c88054b3a197de9bbfb5459eea0cf9
#
_cell.length_a   1.000
_cell.length_b   1.000
_cell.length_c   1.000
_cell.angle_alpha   90.00
_cell.angle_beta   90.00
_cell.angle_gamma   90.00
#
_symmetry.space_group_name_H-M   'P 1'
#
loop_
_entity.id
_entity.type
_entity.pdbx_description
1 polymer ?
#
loop_
_entity_poly.entity_id
_entity_poly.type
_entity_poly.pdbx_seq_one_letter_code
_entity_poly.pdbx_strand_id
1 'polypeptide(L)'
;SGYRVAYLDGVLEIVSPSRRHEKGKSRIGDLLLICFLETDTEYFPTGSTTFRKEESQAGGEPDESYCIGTDKDFPDLAIEVVVTSGGINRLELYQRLGVREVWFWQNENFSIYHLREETPSQFRENFGYE
;
A
#
# COMPACT_ATOMS: atom_id res chain seq x y z
N SER A 1 7.39 -8.25 -14.01
CA SER A 1 7.62 -9.63 -13.94
C SER A 1 8.40 -10.02 -12.69
N GLY A 2 8.48 -11.12 -12.31
CA GLY A 2 9.30 -11.60 -11.25
C GLY A 2 8.68 -11.48 -9.89
N TYR A 3 9.53 -11.41 -8.91
CA TYR A 3 9.11 -11.49 -7.53
C TYR A 3 8.94 -10.11 -6.92
N ARG A 4 8.04 -10.04 -5.95
CA ARG A 4 7.91 -8.86 -5.10
C ARG A 4 8.51 -9.16 -3.76
N VAL A 5 9.11 -8.16 -3.15
CA VAL A 5 9.74 -8.31 -1.85
C VAL A 5 9.10 -7.39 -0.82
N ALA A 6 9.09 -7.84 0.42
CA ALA A 6 8.72 -7.04 1.56
C ALA A 6 9.65 -7.37 2.72
N TYR A 7 9.94 -6.37 3.51
CA TYR A 7 10.85 -6.49 4.63
C TYR A 7 10.26 -5.77 5.85
N LEU A 8 10.26 -6.44 6.96
CA LEU A 8 9.79 -5.84 8.21
C LEU A 8 10.52 -6.51 9.38
N ASP A 9 11.24 -5.70 10.17
CA ASP A 9 11.93 -6.14 11.38
C ASP A 9 12.78 -7.40 11.18
N GLY A 10 13.58 -7.45 10.13
CA GLY A 10 14.48 -8.58 9.87
C GLY A 10 13.84 -9.74 9.14
N VAL A 11 12.56 -9.68 8.85
CA VAL A 11 11.86 -10.73 8.09
C VAL A 11 11.76 -10.30 6.63
N LEU A 12 12.28 -11.12 5.73
CA LEU A 12 12.19 -10.89 4.30
C LEU A 12 11.13 -11.84 3.70
N GLU A 13 10.22 -11.28 2.94
CA GLU A 13 9.20 -12.05 2.25
C GLU A 13 9.36 -11.86 0.75
N ILE A 14 9.32 -12.94 0.01
CA ILE A 14 9.41 -12.92 -1.45
C ILE A 14 8.16 -13.60 -1.99
N VAL A 15 7.42 -12.87 -2.82
CA VAL A 15 6.14 -13.34 -3.37
C VAL A 15 6.18 -13.32 -4.88
N SER A 16 5.72 -14.42 -5.48
CA SER A 16 5.54 -14.51 -6.93
C SER A 16 4.11 -14.13 -7.28
N PRO A 17 3.88 -13.13 -8.16
CA PRO A 17 2.53 -12.76 -8.54
C PRO A 17 1.86 -13.86 -9.34
N SER A 18 0.56 -14.05 -9.12
CA SER A 18 -0.25 -15.01 -9.84
C SER A 18 -1.10 -14.31 -10.90
N ARG A 19 -1.68 -15.08 -11.80
CA ARG A 19 -2.62 -14.56 -12.80
C ARG A 19 -3.83 -13.89 -12.17
N ARG A 20 -4.36 -14.49 -11.09
CA ARG A 20 -5.49 -13.95 -10.35
C ARG A 20 -5.13 -12.60 -9.72
N HIS A 21 -3.94 -12.52 -9.19
CA HIS A 21 -3.37 -11.30 -8.62
C HIS A 21 -3.30 -10.19 -9.68
N GLU A 22 -2.78 -10.50 -10.86
CA GLU A 22 -2.65 -9.51 -11.93
C GLU A 22 -4.02 -9.01 -12.44
N LYS A 23 -5.01 -9.89 -12.50
CA LYS A 23 -6.37 -9.50 -12.90
C LYS A 23 -6.99 -8.51 -11.92
N GLY A 24 -6.85 -8.79 -10.63
CA GLY A 24 -7.35 -7.89 -9.59
C GLY A 24 -6.68 -6.54 -9.66
N LYS A 25 -5.37 -6.53 -9.82
CA LYS A 25 -4.57 -5.33 -9.94
C LYS A 25 -5.01 -4.45 -11.12
N SER A 26 -5.23 -5.03 -12.28
CA SER A 26 -5.67 -4.29 -13.47
C SER A 26 -7.06 -3.68 -13.28
N ARG A 27 -7.98 -4.43 -12.70
CA ARG A 27 -9.33 -3.95 -12.44
C ARG A 27 -9.35 -2.78 -11.47
N ILE A 28 -8.55 -2.87 -10.43
CA ILE A 28 -8.44 -1.80 -9.44
C ILE A 28 -7.87 -0.54 -10.07
N GLY A 29 -6.85 -0.67 -10.90
CA GLY A 29 -6.26 0.45 -11.61
C GLY A 29 -7.29 1.20 -12.45
N ASP A 30 -8.13 0.47 -13.18
CA ASP A 30 -9.19 1.05 -13.99
C ASP A 30 -10.22 1.81 -13.15
N LEU A 31 -10.62 1.22 -12.02
CA LEU A 31 -11.59 1.85 -11.12
C LEU A 31 -11.03 3.12 -10.51
N LEU A 32 -9.78 3.11 -10.12
CA LEU A 32 -9.13 4.29 -9.55
C LEU A 32 -8.99 5.41 -10.57
N LEU A 33 -8.67 5.09 -11.80
CA LEU A 33 -8.59 6.08 -12.86
C LEU A 33 -9.93 6.82 -13.00
N ILE A 34 -11.02 6.07 -13.03
CA ILE A 34 -12.37 6.66 -13.10
C ILE A 34 -12.62 7.53 -11.88
N CYS A 35 -12.28 7.05 -10.69
CA CYS A 35 -12.48 7.80 -9.46
C CYS A 35 -11.69 9.11 -9.47
N PHE A 36 -10.44 9.08 -9.89
CA PHE A 36 -9.62 10.28 -9.94
C PHE A 36 -10.14 11.29 -10.96
N LEU A 37 -10.63 10.82 -12.10
CA LEU A 37 -11.21 11.68 -13.11
C LEU A 37 -12.51 12.33 -12.62
N GLU A 38 -13.37 11.55 -11.96
CA GLU A 38 -14.65 12.04 -11.46
C GLU A 38 -14.50 13.03 -10.32
N THR A 39 -13.46 12.87 -9.50
CA THR A 39 -13.20 13.74 -8.35
C THR A 39 -12.23 14.87 -8.66
N ASP A 40 -11.78 14.97 -9.91
CA ASP A 40 -10.77 15.95 -10.33
C ASP A 40 -9.53 15.90 -9.42
N THR A 41 -9.09 14.70 -9.10
CA THR A 41 -7.95 14.47 -8.24
C THR A 41 -6.68 14.33 -9.08
N GLU A 42 -5.68 15.14 -8.76
CA GLU A 42 -4.37 15.02 -9.37
C GLU A 42 -3.63 13.86 -8.72
N TYR A 43 -3.07 12.97 -9.53
CA TYR A 43 -2.41 11.77 -9.03
C TYR A 43 -1.19 11.41 -9.86
N PHE A 44 -0.26 10.72 -9.23
CA PHE A 44 0.99 10.27 -9.84
C PHE A 44 1.16 8.78 -9.53
N PRO A 45 0.97 7.90 -10.53
CA PRO A 45 1.13 6.46 -10.30
C PRO A 45 2.60 6.15 -10.00
N THR A 46 2.83 5.39 -8.95
CA THR A 46 4.17 4.91 -8.60
C THR A 46 4.28 3.40 -8.75
N GLY A 47 3.18 2.75 -9.11
CA GLY A 47 3.13 1.34 -9.47
C GLY A 47 3.59 0.44 -8.34
N SER A 48 4.42 -0.52 -8.67
CA SER A 48 4.98 -1.47 -7.74
C SER A 48 6.46 -1.16 -7.44
N THR A 49 6.81 0.11 -7.43
CA THR A 49 8.15 0.57 -7.05
C THR A 49 8.50 0.08 -5.65
N THR A 50 9.76 -0.22 -5.43
CA THR A 50 10.25 -0.59 -4.11
C THR A 50 10.41 0.65 -3.25
N PHE A 51 9.74 0.68 -2.12
CA PHE A 51 9.89 1.72 -1.11
C PHE A 51 10.57 1.13 0.11
N ARG A 52 11.53 1.83 0.66
CA ARG A 52 12.17 1.37 1.88
C ARG A 52 12.64 2.53 2.74
N LYS A 53 12.65 2.28 4.03
CA LYS A 53 13.09 3.23 5.03
C LYS A 53 13.92 2.45 6.06
N GLU A 54 15.23 2.52 5.95
CA GLU A 54 16.14 1.71 6.76
C GLU A 54 15.99 1.99 8.25
N GLU A 55 15.85 3.24 8.63
CA GLU A 55 15.68 3.64 10.03
C GLU A 55 14.39 3.07 10.64
N SER A 56 13.41 2.73 9.82
CA SER A 56 12.15 2.17 10.29
C SER A 56 12.10 0.64 10.14
N GLN A 57 13.17 0.02 9.65
CA GLN A 57 13.24 -1.43 9.43
C GLN A 57 12.09 -1.94 8.58
N ALA A 58 11.74 -1.19 7.53
CA ALA A 58 10.61 -1.51 6.66
C ALA A 58 10.93 -1.24 5.21
N GLY A 59 10.43 -2.08 4.33
CA GLY A 59 10.51 -1.91 2.90
C GLY A 59 9.52 -2.82 2.20
N GLY A 60 9.04 -2.39 1.05
CA GLY A 60 8.08 -3.20 0.30
C GLY A 60 7.78 -2.66 -1.07
N GLU A 61 7.12 -3.51 -1.84
CA GLU A 61 6.66 -3.20 -3.18
C GLU A 61 5.14 -3.41 -3.20
N PRO A 62 4.35 -2.34 -3.12
CA PRO A 62 2.91 -2.50 -3.23
C PRO A 62 2.52 -2.97 -4.62
N ASP A 63 1.36 -3.60 -4.74
CA ASP A 63 0.85 -4.03 -6.05
C ASP A 63 0.56 -2.83 -6.94
N GLU A 64 -0.05 -1.80 -6.37
CA GLU A 64 -0.25 -0.50 -6.99
C GLU A 64 -0.04 0.57 -5.94
N SER A 65 0.41 1.73 -6.36
CA SER A 65 0.57 2.86 -5.44
C SER A 65 0.45 4.18 -6.19
N TYR A 66 0.08 5.22 -5.45
CA TYR A 66 -0.15 6.55 -6.02
C TYR A 66 0.27 7.63 -5.05
N CYS A 67 0.90 8.68 -5.58
CA CYS A 67 0.99 9.94 -4.87
C CYS A 67 -0.21 10.80 -5.27
N ILE A 68 -0.77 11.51 -4.33
CA ILE A 68 -1.96 12.35 -4.54
C ILE A 68 -1.57 13.82 -4.38
N GLY A 69 -1.94 14.62 -5.37
CA GLY A 69 -1.68 16.05 -5.37
C GLY A 69 -0.31 16.43 -5.89
N THR A 70 0.74 15.87 -5.34
CA THR A 70 2.11 16.09 -5.78
C THR A 70 2.87 14.77 -5.78
N ASP A 71 3.91 14.70 -6.60
CA ASP A 71 4.78 13.54 -6.61
C ASP A 71 5.69 13.56 -5.38
N LYS A 72 5.90 12.40 -4.76
CA LYS A 72 6.62 12.26 -3.50
C LYS A 72 7.50 11.02 -3.53
N ASP A 73 8.43 10.93 -2.59
CA ASP A 73 9.29 9.76 -2.46
C ASP A 73 8.54 8.52 -1.94
N PHE A 74 7.49 8.75 -1.16
CA PHE A 74 6.63 7.68 -0.64
C PHE A 74 5.19 7.94 -1.05
N PRO A 75 4.43 6.90 -1.40
CA PRO A 75 3.07 7.09 -1.89
C PRO A 75 2.11 7.47 -0.77
N ASP A 76 1.03 8.14 -1.15
CA ASP A 76 -0.08 8.43 -0.25
C ASP A 76 -1.04 7.24 -0.15
N LEU A 77 -1.13 6.45 -1.22
CA LEU A 77 -2.04 5.31 -1.32
C LEU A 77 -1.28 4.08 -1.78
N ALA A 78 -1.41 3.00 -1.05
CA ALA A 78 -0.90 1.69 -1.44
C ALA A 78 -2.06 0.71 -1.53
N ILE A 79 -2.01 -0.15 -2.54
CA ILE A 79 -3.05 -1.14 -2.79
C ILE A 79 -2.40 -2.51 -2.89
N GLU A 80 -2.97 -3.46 -2.16
CA GLU A 80 -2.54 -4.85 -2.17
C GLU A 80 -3.69 -5.74 -2.62
N VAL A 81 -3.41 -6.60 -3.58
CA VAL A 81 -4.32 -7.64 -4.01
C VAL A 81 -3.96 -8.91 -3.25
N VAL A 82 -4.83 -9.32 -2.36
CA VAL A 82 -4.59 -10.45 -1.47
C VAL A 82 -5.19 -11.71 -2.09
N VAL A 83 -4.34 -12.65 -2.44
CA VAL A 83 -4.75 -13.94 -2.99
C VAL A 83 -4.63 -15.03 -1.93
N THR A 84 -3.62 -14.91 -1.07
CA THR A 84 -3.40 -15.84 0.03
C THR A 84 -3.25 -15.04 1.32
N SER A 85 -3.58 -15.66 2.44
CA SER A 85 -3.43 -15.04 3.75
C SER A 85 -2.06 -15.37 4.35
N GLY A 86 -1.66 -14.59 5.34
CA GLY A 86 -0.38 -14.77 6.05
C GLY A 86 0.70 -13.86 5.53
N GLY A 87 1.92 -14.07 6.03
CA GLY A 87 3.07 -13.27 5.68
C GLY A 87 3.24 -12.03 6.55
N ILE A 88 4.01 -11.08 6.05
CA ILE A 88 4.30 -9.83 6.76
C ILE A 88 3.03 -9.01 6.94
N ASN A 89 2.90 -8.39 8.11
CA ASN A 89 1.80 -7.47 8.40
C ASN A 89 1.96 -6.21 7.54
N ARG A 90 1.15 -6.12 6.48
CA ARG A 90 1.23 -5.03 5.52
C ARG A 90 0.83 -3.68 6.10
N LEU A 91 -0.13 -3.65 7.01
CA LEU A 91 -0.52 -2.39 7.65
C LEU A 91 0.64 -1.81 8.46
N GLU A 92 1.31 -2.64 9.24
CA GLU A 92 2.48 -2.18 9.98
C GLU A 92 3.60 -1.72 9.06
N LEU A 93 3.84 -2.47 7.98
CA LEU A 93 4.82 -2.10 6.97
C LEU A 93 4.56 -0.70 6.41
N TYR A 94 3.33 -0.47 5.95
CA TYR A 94 2.98 0.81 5.33
C TYR A 94 2.90 1.94 6.34
N GLN A 95 2.52 1.65 7.58
CA GLN A 95 2.56 2.63 8.65
C GLN A 95 3.98 3.16 8.84
N ARG A 96 4.96 2.27 8.86
CA ARG A 96 6.37 2.67 9.02
C ARG A 96 6.89 3.46 7.83
N LEU A 97 6.35 3.24 6.65
CA LEU A 97 6.68 4.00 5.46
C LEU A 97 5.91 5.31 5.35
N GLY A 98 4.95 5.54 6.25
CA GLY A 98 4.17 6.77 6.28
C GLY A 98 3.06 6.83 5.23
N VAL A 99 2.61 5.68 4.74
CA VAL A 99 1.54 5.63 3.75
C VAL A 99 0.20 5.94 4.42
N ARG A 100 -0.51 6.95 3.91
CA ARG A 100 -1.71 7.47 4.56
C ARG A 100 -2.93 6.61 4.39
N GLU A 101 -3.04 5.90 3.26
CA GLU A 101 -4.20 5.10 2.95
C GLU A 101 -3.76 3.79 2.34
N VAL A 102 -4.32 2.68 2.84
CA VAL A 102 -4.00 1.34 2.36
C VAL A 102 -5.30 0.62 2.03
N TRP A 103 -5.38 0.08 0.83
CA TRP A 103 -6.53 -0.69 0.38
C TRP A 103 -6.11 -2.13 0.16
N PHE A 104 -6.91 -3.05 0.69
CA PHE A 104 -6.76 -4.47 0.39
C PHE A 104 -7.94 -4.93 -0.46
N TRP A 105 -7.63 -5.61 -1.53
CA TRP A 105 -8.62 -6.25 -2.38
C TRP A 105 -8.53 -7.76 -2.15
N GLN A 106 -9.58 -8.35 -1.62
CA GLN A 106 -9.63 -9.78 -1.33
C GLN A 106 -11.06 -10.28 -1.49
N ASN A 107 -11.22 -11.40 -2.21
CA ASN A 107 -12.54 -12.00 -2.45
C ASN A 107 -13.56 -10.99 -2.98
N GLU A 108 -13.13 -10.17 -3.93
CA GLU A 108 -13.95 -9.14 -4.58
C GLU A 108 -14.49 -8.07 -3.63
N ASN A 109 -13.84 -7.89 -2.50
CA ASN A 109 -14.17 -6.83 -1.55
C ASN A 109 -12.96 -5.99 -1.23
N PHE A 110 -13.20 -4.70 -1.02
CA PHE A 110 -12.18 -3.78 -0.53
C PHE A 110 -12.25 -3.67 0.99
N SER A 111 -11.08 -3.61 1.59
CA SER A 111 -10.92 -3.13 2.96
C SER A 111 -10.05 -1.89 2.88
N ILE A 112 -10.55 -0.77 3.34
CA ILE A 112 -9.89 0.52 3.23
C ILE A 112 -9.49 1.01 4.61
N TYR A 113 -8.21 1.36 4.75
CA TYR A 113 -7.64 1.80 6.02
C TYR A 113 -7.01 3.17 5.85
N HIS A 114 -7.29 4.06 6.78
CA HIS A 114 -6.67 5.38 6.85
C HIS A 114 -5.72 5.44 8.04
N LEU A 115 -4.55 5.98 7.81
CA LEU A 115 -3.61 6.24 8.89
C LEU A 115 -4.17 7.36 9.77
N ARG A 116 -4.30 7.09 11.04
CA ARG A 116 -4.82 8.09 11.97
C ARG A 116 -3.86 9.25 12.09
N GLU A 117 -4.41 10.43 12.08
CA GLU A 117 -3.65 11.60 12.47
C GLU A 117 -3.48 11.53 13.97
N GLU A 118 -2.28 11.83 14.42
CA GLU A 118 -1.99 11.74 15.83
C GLU A 118 -1.48 13.05 16.39
N THR A 119 -1.72 13.23 17.67
CA THR A 119 -1.05 14.26 18.43
C THR A 119 0.09 13.60 19.20
N PRO A 120 1.12 14.36 19.62
CA PRO A 120 2.21 13.78 20.37
C PRO A 120 1.78 12.98 21.60
N SER A 121 0.68 13.39 22.25
CA SER A 121 0.18 12.69 23.43
C SER A 121 -0.50 11.37 23.12
N GLN A 122 -0.85 11.13 21.86
CA GLN A 122 -1.57 9.93 21.43
C GLN A 122 -0.71 8.98 20.62
N PHE A 123 0.53 9.34 20.38
CA PHE A 123 1.39 8.66 19.43
C PHE A 123 1.36 7.13 19.57
N ARG A 124 1.58 6.63 20.77
CA ARG A 124 1.70 5.19 20.97
C ARG A 124 0.39 4.45 21.01
N GLU A 125 -0.67 5.10 21.39
CA GLU A 125 -1.98 4.46 21.62
C GLU A 125 -2.86 4.52 20.39
N ASN A 126 -2.78 5.61 19.64
CA ASN A 126 -3.70 5.87 18.54
C ASN A 126 -3.04 5.86 17.18
N PHE A 127 -1.75 5.62 17.11
CA PHE A 127 -1.04 5.56 15.86
C PHE A 127 -1.32 4.23 15.17
N GLY A 128 -1.90 4.32 14.01
CA GLY A 128 -2.26 3.14 13.23
C GLY A 128 -3.39 3.44 12.29
N TYR A 129 -3.87 2.40 11.67
CA TYR A 129 -4.95 2.53 10.68
C TYR A 129 -6.31 2.26 11.32
N GLU A 130 -7.32 2.90 10.75
CA GLU A 130 -8.71 2.66 11.10
C GLU A 130 -9.57 2.42 9.87
#